data_43722ca5d2f487cbe69cf62c96b8d83e
#
_entry.id   43722ca5d2f487cbe69cf62c96b8d83e
#
_cell.length_a   1.000
_cell.length_b   1.000
_cell.length_c   1.000
_cell.angle_alpha   90.00
_cell.angle_beta   90.00
_cell.angle_gamma   90.00
#
_symmetry.space_group_name_H-M   'P 1'
#
loop_
_entity.id
_entity.type
_entity.pdbx_description
1 polymer ?
#
loop_
_entity_poly.entity_id
_entity_poly.type
_entity_poly.pdbx_seq_one_letter_code
_entity_poly.pdbx_strand_id
1 'polypeptide(L)'
;MKIKSYAKINLSLDVINRRDDGYHNLKMIMHSVNISDDIEIRMNKSKKITIATNLKYLPNNKKNHAYCAAEIFFEETKIKNPGIHINILKKIPVCAGLAGGSSDAAAVLKGLNEMFKAGLSVKKLAEIGLKIGADVPYCVH
;
A
#
# COMPACT_ATOMS: atom_id res chain seq x y z
N MET A 1 3.94 1.29 15.57
CA MET A 1 2.62 0.78 15.14
C MET A 1 2.84 -0.53 14.39
N LYS A 2 2.00 -1.55 14.62
CA LYS A 2 2.06 -2.84 13.91
C LYS A 2 0.75 -3.07 13.19
N ILE A 3 0.79 -3.48 11.93
CA ILE A 3 -0.38 -3.63 11.06
C ILE A 3 -0.19 -4.89 10.22
N LYS A 4 -1.27 -5.62 9.95
CA LYS A 4 -1.29 -6.70 8.95
C LYS A 4 -1.77 -6.17 7.61
N SER A 5 -1.12 -6.61 6.56
CA SER A 5 -1.44 -6.30 5.17
C SER A 5 -1.88 -7.61 4.50
N TYR A 6 -3.18 -7.75 4.22
CA TYR A 6 -3.76 -8.99 3.72
C TYR A 6 -3.66 -9.09 2.20
N ALA A 7 -3.37 -10.28 1.69
CA ALA A 7 -3.44 -10.60 0.27
C ALA A 7 -4.88 -10.59 -0.25
N LYS A 8 -5.04 -10.41 -1.56
CA LYS A 8 -6.33 -10.56 -2.26
C LYS A 8 -6.20 -11.56 -3.41
N ILE A 9 -7.31 -12.14 -3.78
CA ILE A 9 -7.48 -12.91 -5.01
C ILE A 9 -8.62 -12.32 -5.85
N ASN A 10 -8.60 -12.56 -7.15
CA ASN A 10 -9.73 -12.32 -8.01
C ASN A 10 -10.49 -13.64 -8.17
N LEU A 11 -11.71 -13.72 -7.63
CA LEU A 11 -12.59 -14.89 -7.81
C LEU A 11 -13.17 -14.92 -9.23
N SER A 12 -13.42 -13.75 -9.81
CA SER A 12 -13.83 -13.57 -11.20
C SER A 12 -13.19 -12.30 -11.75
N LEU A 13 -12.83 -12.32 -13.02
CA LEU A 13 -12.31 -11.14 -13.73
C LEU A 13 -12.73 -11.24 -15.19
N ASP A 14 -13.59 -10.33 -15.62
CA ASP A 14 -14.05 -10.18 -16.99
C ASP A 14 -13.52 -8.86 -17.57
N VAL A 15 -12.94 -8.92 -18.77
CA VAL A 15 -12.56 -7.75 -19.53
C VAL A 15 -13.75 -7.31 -20.38
N ILE A 16 -14.37 -6.15 -20.05
CA ILE A 16 -15.57 -5.68 -20.72
C ILE A 16 -15.24 -4.99 -22.03
N ASN A 17 -14.34 -4.01 -21.99
CA ASN A 17 -13.89 -3.28 -23.19
C ASN A 17 -12.55 -2.60 -22.92
N ARG A 18 -11.89 -2.22 -24.02
CA ARG A 18 -10.70 -1.36 -23.97
C ARG A 18 -11.14 0.11 -23.91
N ARG A 19 -10.45 0.91 -23.12
CA ARG A 19 -10.66 2.36 -22.98
C ARG A 19 -9.72 3.12 -23.93
N ASP A 20 -10.06 4.38 -24.22
CA ASP A 20 -9.26 5.25 -25.08
C ASP A 20 -7.89 5.59 -24.45
N ASP A 21 -7.78 5.54 -23.10
CA ASP A 21 -6.53 5.73 -22.37
C ASP A 21 -5.60 4.51 -22.36
N GLY A 22 -5.98 3.43 -23.10
CA GLY A 22 -5.22 2.20 -23.23
C GLY A 22 -5.46 1.16 -22.13
N TYR A 23 -6.19 1.53 -21.06
CA TYR A 23 -6.64 0.60 -20.01
C TYR A 23 -7.90 -0.17 -20.44
N HIS A 24 -8.32 -1.11 -19.61
CA HIS A 24 -9.54 -1.90 -19.80
C HIS A 24 -10.54 -1.65 -18.70
N ASN A 25 -11.81 -1.60 -19.04
CA ASN A 25 -12.89 -1.70 -18.05
C ASN A 25 -13.01 -3.17 -17.65
N LEU A 26 -12.85 -3.42 -16.35
CA LEU A 26 -12.89 -4.74 -15.76
C LEU A 26 -14.12 -4.89 -14.87
N LYS A 27 -14.77 -6.03 -14.93
CA LYS A 27 -15.74 -6.47 -13.93
C LYS A 27 -15.10 -7.60 -13.16
N MET A 28 -14.95 -7.43 -11.85
CA MET A 28 -14.23 -8.42 -11.04
C MET A 28 -14.85 -8.57 -9.65
N ILE A 29 -14.70 -9.76 -9.09
CA ILE A 29 -15.00 -10.03 -7.68
C ILE A 29 -13.65 -10.29 -7.01
N MET A 30 -13.26 -9.40 -6.11
CA MET A 30 -12.07 -9.55 -5.29
C MET A 30 -12.43 -10.05 -3.90
N HIS A 31 -11.54 -10.86 -3.33
CA HIS A 31 -11.70 -11.37 -1.97
C HIS A 31 -10.36 -11.36 -1.24
N SER A 32 -10.37 -10.84 0.00
CA SER A 32 -9.18 -10.88 0.86
C SER A 32 -8.99 -12.27 1.43
N VAL A 33 -7.74 -12.75 1.48
CA VAL A 33 -7.40 -14.07 2.00
C VAL A 33 -6.54 -13.95 3.24
N ASN A 34 -6.56 -14.97 4.10
CA ASN A 34 -5.84 -14.98 5.38
C ASN A 34 -4.34 -15.30 5.20
N ILE A 35 -3.70 -14.66 4.21
CA ILE A 35 -2.26 -14.60 4.05
C ILE A 35 -1.90 -13.14 4.17
N SER A 36 -0.99 -12.77 5.05
CA SER A 36 -0.67 -11.37 5.32
C SER A 36 0.81 -11.14 5.56
N ASP A 37 1.30 -9.98 5.13
CA ASP A 37 2.57 -9.43 5.58
C ASP A 37 2.41 -8.72 6.92
N ASP A 38 3.46 -8.69 7.72
CA ASP A 38 3.49 -7.91 8.95
C ASP A 38 4.29 -6.62 8.70
N ILE A 39 3.65 -5.48 8.95
CA ILE A 39 4.24 -4.16 8.76
C ILE A 39 4.41 -3.50 10.12
N GLU A 40 5.60 -2.98 10.37
CA GLU A 40 5.87 -2.15 11.53
C GLU A 40 6.35 -0.77 11.10
N ILE A 41 5.65 0.28 11.59
CA ILE A 41 6.02 1.68 11.36
C ILE A 41 6.50 2.27 12.68
N ARG A 42 7.70 2.83 12.67
CA ARG A 42 8.33 3.51 13.82
C ARG A 42 8.82 4.90 13.42
N MET A 43 8.85 5.82 14.37
CA MET A 43 9.59 7.08 14.21
C MET A 43 11.09 6.82 14.14
N ASN A 44 11.82 7.60 13.35
CA ASN A 44 13.27 7.58 13.33
C ASN A 44 13.85 8.99 13.51
N LYS A 45 15.13 9.09 13.81
CA LYS A 45 15.83 10.39 14.03
C LYS A 45 16.39 10.98 12.73
N SER A 46 16.32 10.27 11.60
CA SER A 46 16.97 10.68 10.34
C SER A 46 16.20 11.75 9.56
N LYS A 47 14.96 12.05 9.95
CA LYS A 47 14.02 12.91 9.22
C LYS A 47 13.74 12.44 7.79
N LYS A 48 13.99 11.16 7.50
CA LYS A 48 13.81 10.53 6.19
C LYS A 48 12.86 9.33 6.31
N ILE A 49 12.22 8.99 5.20
CA ILE A 49 11.54 7.71 5.07
C ILE A 49 12.60 6.66 4.80
N THR A 50 12.59 5.58 5.58
CA THR A 50 13.43 4.41 5.38
C THR A 50 12.57 3.16 5.40
N ILE A 51 12.96 2.15 4.62
CA ILE A 51 12.22 0.89 4.54
C ILE A 51 13.20 -0.28 4.58
N ALA A 52 12.80 -1.35 5.23
CA ALA A 52 13.49 -2.63 5.22
C ALA A 52 12.50 -3.78 5.02
N THR A 53 12.96 -4.87 4.41
CA THR A 53 12.21 -6.11 4.24
C THR A 53 13.11 -7.31 4.53
N ASN A 54 12.51 -8.46 4.86
CA ASN A 54 13.24 -9.73 4.98
C ASN A 54 13.72 -10.28 3.61
N LEU A 55 13.25 -9.72 2.48
CA LEU A 55 13.62 -10.14 1.14
C LEU A 55 14.59 -9.12 0.51
N LYS A 56 15.88 -9.47 0.50
CA LYS A 56 16.98 -8.56 0.08
C LYS A 56 16.87 -8.05 -1.35
N TYR A 57 16.15 -8.75 -2.23
CA TYR A 57 15.95 -8.36 -3.64
C TYR A 57 14.85 -7.31 -3.81
N LEU A 58 14.02 -7.05 -2.80
CA LEU A 58 13.01 -6.00 -2.90
C LEU A 58 13.64 -4.62 -2.71
N PRO A 59 13.16 -3.61 -3.48
CA PRO A 59 13.71 -2.27 -3.39
C PRO A 59 13.41 -1.63 -2.02
N ASN A 60 14.38 -0.89 -1.51
CA ASN A 60 14.28 -0.11 -0.28
C ASN A 60 14.18 1.41 -0.53
N ASN A 61 13.63 1.79 -1.65
CA ASN A 61 13.49 3.16 -2.14
C ASN A 61 12.11 3.38 -2.79
N LYS A 62 11.97 4.46 -3.56
CA LYS A 62 10.74 4.85 -4.29
C LYS A 62 10.17 3.78 -5.24
N LYS A 63 10.88 2.71 -5.55
CA LYS A 63 10.33 1.58 -6.31
C LYS A 63 9.49 0.63 -5.44
N ASN A 64 9.49 0.80 -4.13
CA ASN A 64 8.66 0.04 -3.21
C ASN A 64 7.36 0.78 -2.95
N HIS A 65 6.21 0.14 -3.17
CA HIS A 65 4.88 0.75 -3.02
C HIS A 65 4.61 1.27 -1.59
N ALA A 66 5.11 0.58 -0.56
CA ALA A 66 4.99 1.04 0.83
C ALA A 66 5.81 2.33 1.09
N TYR A 67 6.97 2.47 0.45
CA TYR A 67 7.75 3.71 0.49
C TYR A 67 7.00 4.86 -0.21
N CYS A 68 6.49 4.61 -1.45
CA CYS A 68 5.67 5.58 -2.17
C CYS A 68 4.44 6.01 -1.37
N ALA A 69 3.78 5.07 -0.70
CA ALA A 69 2.62 5.36 0.13
C ALA A 69 2.94 6.38 1.23
N ALA A 70 4.07 6.19 1.91
CA ALA A 70 4.50 7.13 2.93
C ALA A 70 4.86 8.50 2.36
N GLU A 71 5.56 8.55 1.23
CA GLU A 71 5.94 9.81 0.56
C GLU A 71 4.69 10.60 0.15
N ILE A 72 3.76 9.96 -0.57
CA ILE A 72 2.51 10.59 -1.03
C ILE A 72 1.62 10.99 0.16
N PHE A 73 1.57 10.19 1.24
CA PHE A 73 0.82 10.54 2.44
C PHE A 73 1.27 11.89 3.01
N PHE A 74 2.58 12.11 3.21
CA PHE A 74 3.09 13.37 3.72
C PHE A 74 2.89 14.54 2.74
N GLU A 75 2.97 14.27 1.43
CA GLU A 75 2.69 15.27 0.40
C GLU A 75 1.22 15.72 0.40
N GLU A 76 0.28 14.80 0.49
CA GLU A 76 -1.17 15.07 0.46
C GLU A 76 -1.68 15.71 1.75
N THR A 77 -1.18 15.27 2.90
CA THR A 77 -1.61 15.79 4.20
C THR A 77 -0.92 17.09 4.60
N LYS A 78 0.19 17.46 3.92
CA LYS A 78 1.07 18.58 4.31
C LYS A 78 1.66 18.43 5.72
N ILE A 79 1.53 17.27 6.34
CA ILE A 79 2.19 16.97 7.60
C ILE A 79 3.70 16.89 7.34
N LYS A 80 4.48 17.62 8.12
CA LYS A 80 5.94 17.57 8.03
C LYS A 80 6.44 16.19 8.42
N ASN A 81 7.14 15.50 7.53
CA ASN A 81 7.73 14.20 7.82
C ASN A 81 8.78 14.32 8.95
N PRO A 82 8.55 13.70 10.11
CA PRO A 82 9.49 13.74 11.22
C PRO A 82 10.62 12.71 11.09
N GLY A 83 10.49 11.82 10.10
CA GLY A 83 11.32 10.63 9.91
C GLY A 83 10.59 9.37 10.37
N ILE A 84 10.42 8.42 9.45
CA ILE A 84 9.80 7.13 9.74
C ILE A 84 10.65 5.98 9.19
N HIS A 85 10.57 4.84 9.87
CA HIS A 85 11.11 3.57 9.42
C HIS A 85 9.96 2.58 9.25
N ILE A 86 9.87 1.97 8.07
CA ILE A 86 8.89 0.93 7.73
C ILE A 86 9.64 -0.38 7.65
N ASN A 87 9.28 -1.35 8.45
CA ASN A 87 9.79 -2.71 8.37
C ASN A 87 8.67 -3.65 7.91
N ILE A 88 8.92 -4.43 6.86
CA ILE A 88 7.94 -5.37 6.29
C ILE A 88 8.48 -6.78 6.37
N LEU A 89 7.80 -7.64 7.12
CA LEU A 89 8.02 -9.07 7.08
C LEU A 89 7.11 -9.67 6.00
N LYS A 90 7.68 -9.85 4.80
CA LYS A 90 6.98 -10.40 3.63
C LYS A 90 6.70 -11.89 3.83
N LYS A 91 5.45 -12.27 3.68
CA LYS A 91 4.90 -13.64 3.68
C LYS A 91 4.03 -13.88 2.45
N ILE A 92 3.43 -12.82 1.89
CA ILE A 92 2.70 -12.87 0.62
C ILE A 92 3.71 -13.10 -0.51
N PRO A 93 3.53 -14.13 -1.34
CA PRO A 93 4.39 -14.38 -2.49
C PRO A 93 4.49 -13.15 -3.41
N VAL A 94 5.72 -12.79 -3.77
CA VAL A 94 5.97 -11.62 -4.62
C VAL A 94 5.67 -11.97 -6.08
N CYS A 95 5.06 -11.03 -6.81
CA CYS A 95 4.68 -11.20 -8.23
C CYS A 95 3.69 -12.36 -8.49
N ALA A 96 2.93 -12.79 -7.50
CA ALA A 96 1.99 -13.90 -7.61
C ALA A 96 0.53 -13.49 -7.92
N GLY A 97 0.27 -12.23 -8.28
CA GLY A 97 -1.09 -11.74 -8.52
C GLY A 97 -1.92 -11.51 -7.25
N LEU A 98 -1.30 -11.64 -6.06
CA LEU A 98 -1.95 -11.52 -4.75
C LEU A 98 -1.98 -10.10 -4.17
N ALA A 99 -1.58 -9.11 -4.95
CA ALA A 99 -1.52 -7.68 -4.61
C ALA A 99 -0.69 -7.35 -3.34
N GLY A 100 0.32 -8.15 -2.97
CA GLY A 100 1.09 -7.94 -1.74
C GLY A 100 1.70 -6.54 -1.62
N GLY A 101 2.29 -5.99 -2.70
CA GLY A 101 2.83 -4.62 -2.69
C GLY A 101 1.75 -3.54 -2.53
N SER A 102 0.58 -3.73 -3.16
CA SER A 102 -0.57 -2.81 -3.04
C SER A 102 -1.19 -2.86 -1.63
N SER A 103 -1.27 -4.05 -1.07
CA SER A 103 -1.74 -4.27 0.29
C SER A 103 -0.79 -3.63 1.32
N ASP A 104 0.53 -3.75 1.12
CA ASP A 104 1.53 -3.08 1.96
C ASP A 104 1.37 -1.56 1.91
N ALA A 105 1.18 -1.00 0.71
CA ALA A 105 0.93 0.43 0.53
C ALA A 105 -0.33 0.90 1.26
N ALA A 106 -1.44 0.16 1.13
CA ALA A 106 -2.69 0.45 1.81
C ALA A 106 -2.54 0.41 3.34
N ALA A 107 -1.84 -0.60 3.86
CA ALA A 107 -1.56 -0.72 5.29
C ALA A 107 -0.70 0.44 5.81
N VAL A 108 0.30 0.89 5.03
CA VAL A 108 1.10 2.06 5.39
C VAL A 108 0.24 3.33 5.39
N LEU A 109 -0.61 3.57 4.39
CA LEU A 109 -1.53 4.72 4.37
C LEU A 109 -2.44 4.73 5.61
N LYS A 110 -3.08 3.60 5.94
CA LYS A 110 -3.93 3.47 7.14
C LYS A 110 -3.14 3.71 8.42
N GLY A 111 -1.96 3.10 8.52
CA GLY A 111 -1.11 3.24 9.68
C GLY A 111 -0.61 4.66 9.91
N LEU A 112 -0.22 5.37 8.87
CA LEU A 112 0.19 6.77 8.99
C LEU A 112 -0.99 7.68 9.32
N ASN A 113 -2.18 7.42 8.73
CA ASN A 113 -3.39 8.18 9.06
C ASN A 113 -3.73 8.09 10.55
N GLU A 114 -3.63 6.91 11.14
CA GLU A 114 -3.84 6.69 12.57
C GLU A 114 -2.71 7.29 13.41
N MET A 115 -1.44 7.02 13.06
CA MET A 115 -0.26 7.44 13.81
C MET A 115 -0.13 8.97 13.91
N PHE A 116 -0.47 9.69 12.84
CA PHE A 116 -0.42 11.14 12.78
C PHE A 116 -1.79 11.81 13.01
N LYS A 117 -2.84 11.03 13.29
CA LYS A 117 -4.21 11.53 13.50
C LYS A 117 -4.66 12.48 12.37
N ALA A 118 -4.33 12.12 11.12
CA ALA A 118 -4.60 12.98 9.96
C ALA A 118 -6.09 13.07 9.62
N GLY A 119 -6.93 12.16 10.14
CA GLY A 119 -8.39 12.21 9.99
C GLY A 119 -8.89 11.96 8.56
N LEU A 120 -8.08 11.35 7.70
CA LEU A 120 -8.49 11.05 6.33
C LEU A 120 -9.54 9.93 6.33
N SER A 121 -10.62 10.14 5.55
CA SER A 121 -11.63 9.11 5.32
C SER A 121 -11.07 7.95 4.47
N VAL A 122 -11.72 6.78 4.56
CA VAL A 122 -11.40 5.62 3.71
C VAL A 122 -11.42 5.99 2.22
N LYS A 123 -12.40 6.79 1.80
CA LYS A 123 -12.50 7.31 0.43
C LYS A 123 -11.25 8.12 0.05
N LYS A 124 -10.81 9.04 0.90
CA LYS A 124 -9.61 9.86 0.63
C LYS A 124 -8.34 9.01 0.60
N LEU A 125 -8.20 8.04 1.48
CA LEU A 125 -7.08 7.09 1.45
C LEU A 125 -7.07 6.26 0.16
N ALA A 126 -8.25 5.83 -0.32
CA ALA A 126 -8.37 5.11 -1.60
C ALA A 126 -7.98 5.99 -2.80
N GLU A 127 -8.39 7.27 -2.82
CA GLU A 127 -7.96 8.23 -3.85
C GLU A 127 -6.43 8.41 -3.88
N ILE A 128 -5.81 8.54 -2.70
CA ILE A 128 -4.35 8.59 -2.57
C ILE A 128 -3.73 7.27 -3.05
N GLY A 129 -4.31 6.15 -2.64
CA GLY A 129 -3.87 4.81 -3.01
C GLY A 129 -3.88 4.55 -4.51
N LEU A 130 -4.85 5.10 -5.25
CA LEU A 130 -4.94 4.98 -6.70
C LEU A 130 -3.71 5.55 -7.43
N LYS A 131 -3.06 6.57 -6.85
CA LYS A 131 -1.81 7.15 -7.40
C LYS A 131 -0.61 6.20 -7.30
N ILE A 132 -0.71 5.18 -6.44
CA ILE A 132 0.36 4.20 -6.20
C ILE A 132 0.12 2.95 -7.05
N GLY A 133 -1.13 2.48 -7.14
CA GLY A 133 -1.48 1.31 -7.92
C GLY A 133 -2.97 1.00 -7.90
N ALA A 134 -3.45 0.36 -8.98
CA ALA A 134 -4.88 0.10 -9.21
C ALA A 134 -5.55 -0.78 -8.14
N ASP A 135 -4.79 -1.67 -7.49
CA ASP A 135 -5.31 -2.56 -6.43
C ASP A 135 -5.31 -1.90 -5.04
N VAL A 136 -4.57 -0.79 -4.85
CA VAL A 136 -4.45 -0.15 -3.52
C VAL A 136 -5.79 0.34 -2.97
N PRO A 137 -6.69 0.96 -3.77
CA PRO A 137 -8.01 1.36 -3.30
C PRO A 137 -8.81 0.22 -2.67
N TYR A 138 -8.80 -0.96 -3.29
CA TYR A 138 -9.44 -2.15 -2.72
C TYR A 138 -8.84 -2.55 -1.36
N CYS A 139 -7.51 -2.55 -1.27
CA CYS A 139 -6.80 -2.95 -0.04
C CYS A 139 -6.96 -1.94 1.12
N VAL A 140 -7.40 -0.72 0.85
CA VAL A 140 -7.70 0.30 1.87
C VAL A 140 -9.00 -0.03 2.61
N HIS A 141 -9.99 -0.64 1.93
CA HIS A 141 -11.26 -1.06 2.52
C HIS A 141 -11.10 -2.29 3.39
#